data_357ff01de081ce9edb0c198befdfd265
#
_entry.id   357ff01de081ce9edb0c198befdfd265
#
_cell.length_a   1.000
_cell.length_b   1.000
_cell.length_c   1.000
_cell.angle_alpha   90.00
_cell.angle_beta   90.00
_cell.angle_gamma   90.00
#
_symmetry.space_group_name_H-M   'P 1'
#
loop_
_entity.id
_entity.type
_entity.pdbx_description
1 polymer ?
#
loop_
_entity_poly.entity_id
_entity_poly.type
_entity_poly.pdbx_seq_one_letter_code
_entity_poly.pdbx_strand_id
1 'polypeptide(L)'
;MTLWMTMLSIDWATLHRLSAPRQIGEIELPPPDSEHRQEQAKTVGREMRRVLTSHRDIARVSLGAIPVGPNVLRVVEWMHALLRGAGLPDRVVAFVGDLFGLYGAYSFEESLGLASPTGEDLPPEQVVAMLREYWESLPPSLFPHTIALLDHLFEGGPDERFEFGLDVIVRGLASLRPEPATHSA
;
A
#
# COMPACT_ATOMS: atom_id res chain seq x y z
N MET A 1 17.53 11.52 -22.24
CA MET A 1 18.79 11.67 -21.47
C MET A 1 18.79 12.98 -20.63
N THR A 2 17.64 13.54 -20.25
CA THR A 2 17.60 14.89 -19.67
C THR A 2 16.94 14.97 -18.28
N LEU A 3 16.15 14.01 -17.87
CA LEU A 3 15.48 14.05 -16.55
C LEU A 3 16.42 13.72 -15.37
N TRP A 4 17.38 12.82 -15.57
CA TRP A 4 18.32 12.41 -14.52
C TRP A 4 19.38 13.48 -14.19
N MET A 5 19.75 14.30 -15.16
CA MET A 5 20.73 15.39 -14.94
C MET A 5 20.13 16.55 -14.15
N THR A 6 18.82 16.77 -14.22
CA THR A 6 18.16 17.84 -13.46
C THR A 6 18.00 17.47 -11.97
N MET A 7 17.89 16.19 -11.63
CA MET A 7 17.82 15.75 -10.23
C MET A 7 19.15 15.89 -9.48
N LEU A 8 20.30 15.82 -10.18
CA LEU A 8 21.62 15.97 -9.55
C LEU A 8 21.94 17.41 -9.13
N SER A 9 21.15 18.41 -9.56
CA SER A 9 21.30 19.83 -9.19
C SER A 9 20.35 20.28 -8.07
N ILE A 10 19.47 19.40 -7.59
CA ILE A 10 18.57 19.72 -6.46
C ILE A 10 19.39 19.60 -5.18
N ASP A 11 19.56 20.73 -4.47
CA ASP A 11 20.25 20.71 -3.18
C ASP A 11 19.44 19.91 -2.12
N TRP A 12 20.16 19.38 -1.13
CA TRP A 12 19.58 18.58 -0.06
C TRP A 12 18.47 19.30 0.71
N ALA A 13 18.57 20.63 0.85
CA ALA A 13 17.56 21.43 1.54
C ALA A 13 16.26 21.52 0.71
N THR A 14 16.38 21.55 -0.61
CA THR A 14 15.22 21.51 -1.52
C THR A 14 14.57 20.14 -1.53
N LEU A 15 15.35 19.05 -1.59
CA LEU A 15 14.83 17.69 -1.42
C LEU A 15 14.12 17.52 -0.08
N HIS A 16 14.65 18.09 0.98
CA HIS A 16 14.06 18.04 2.31
C HIS A 16 12.72 18.81 2.40
N ARG A 17 12.56 19.88 1.63
CA ARG A 17 11.29 20.64 1.54
C ARG A 17 10.23 19.94 0.68
N LEU A 18 10.67 19.22 -0.35
CA LEU A 18 9.81 18.44 -1.24
C LEU A 18 9.50 17.03 -0.69
N SER A 19 10.11 16.67 0.44
CA SER A 19 10.02 15.35 1.00
C SER A 19 8.65 15.09 1.62
N ALA A 20 8.29 13.82 1.61
CA ALA A 20 7.10 13.26 2.22
C ALA A 20 6.80 13.84 3.60
N PRO A 21 5.53 13.86 3.96
CA PRO A 21 5.02 14.54 5.16
C PRO A 21 5.81 14.20 6.42
N ARG A 22 6.02 15.20 7.25
CA ARG A 22 6.66 15.05 8.57
C ARG A 22 6.01 13.94 9.41
N GLN A 23 4.74 13.70 9.17
CA GLN A 23 3.89 12.72 9.85
C GLN A 23 4.36 11.25 9.64
N ILE A 24 5.01 10.94 8.53
CA ILE A 24 5.66 9.62 8.36
C ILE A 24 6.75 9.39 9.42
N GLY A 25 7.29 10.46 10.00
CA GLY A 25 8.20 10.39 11.14
C GLY A 25 7.56 9.87 12.44
N GLU A 26 6.23 9.91 12.54
CA GLU A 26 5.48 9.42 13.70
C GLU A 26 5.35 7.88 13.73
N ILE A 27 5.64 7.21 12.61
CA ILE A 27 5.59 5.76 12.54
C ILE A 27 6.65 5.16 13.46
N GLU A 28 6.20 4.42 14.46
CA GLU A 28 7.08 3.65 15.33
C GLU A 28 7.59 2.42 14.58
N LEU A 29 8.90 2.27 14.53
CA LEU A 29 9.59 1.15 13.91
C LEU A 29 10.28 0.33 14.96
N PRO A 30 9.76 -0.85 15.33
CA PRO A 30 10.42 -1.74 16.25
C PRO A 30 11.74 -2.28 15.65
N PRO A 31 12.71 -2.77 16.45
CA PRO A 31 13.86 -3.46 15.91
C PRO A 31 13.43 -4.59 14.96
N PRO A 32 14.05 -4.71 13.76
CA PRO A 32 13.69 -5.77 12.82
C PRO A 32 13.90 -7.16 13.44
N ASP A 33 12.82 -7.96 13.43
CA ASP A 33 12.80 -9.33 13.92
C ASP A 33 12.38 -10.29 12.80
N SER A 34 13.33 -11.11 12.35
CA SER A 34 13.11 -12.05 11.25
C SER A 34 12.17 -13.20 11.61
N GLU A 35 11.97 -13.52 12.88
CA GLU A 35 11.04 -14.55 13.34
C GLU A 35 9.58 -14.04 13.27
N HIS A 36 9.36 -12.80 13.66
CA HIS A 36 8.04 -12.15 13.68
C HIS A 36 7.83 -11.19 12.49
N ARG A 37 8.63 -11.33 11.43
CA ARG A 37 8.68 -10.42 10.28
C ARG A 37 7.33 -10.12 9.63
N GLN A 38 6.44 -11.13 9.53
CA GLN A 38 5.13 -10.94 8.90
C GLN A 38 4.24 -10.01 9.72
N GLU A 39 4.20 -10.21 11.04
CA GLU A 39 3.44 -9.34 11.94
C GLU A 39 4.05 -7.95 12.03
N GLN A 40 5.37 -7.84 12.04
CA GLN A 40 6.04 -6.54 12.03
C GLN A 40 5.74 -5.78 10.73
N ALA A 41 5.80 -6.44 9.57
CA ALA A 41 5.46 -5.82 8.28
C ALA A 41 4.00 -5.35 8.25
N LYS A 42 3.07 -6.16 8.76
CA LYS A 42 1.65 -5.78 8.88
C LYS A 42 1.46 -4.61 9.83
N THR A 43 2.12 -4.63 10.98
CA THR A 43 2.02 -3.52 11.96
C THR A 43 2.48 -2.20 11.36
N VAL A 44 3.61 -2.19 10.66
CA VAL A 44 4.09 -0.96 9.98
C VAL A 44 3.17 -0.56 8.83
N GLY A 45 2.62 -1.53 8.08
CA GLY A 45 1.62 -1.25 7.05
C GLY A 45 0.36 -0.59 7.60
N ARG A 46 -0.15 -1.05 8.76
CA ARG A 46 -1.29 -0.44 9.46
C ARG A 46 -0.97 0.98 9.94
N GLU A 47 0.20 1.17 10.52
CA GLU A 47 0.66 2.49 10.96
C GLU A 47 0.82 3.47 9.78
N MET A 48 1.36 3.02 8.65
CA MET A 48 1.41 3.83 7.43
C MET A 48 0.01 4.26 7.00
N ARG A 49 -0.94 3.32 6.95
CA ARG A 49 -2.34 3.65 6.61
C ARG A 49 -2.92 4.67 7.59
N ARG A 50 -2.75 4.46 8.90
CA ARG A 50 -3.24 5.38 9.93
C ARG A 50 -2.70 6.78 9.72
N VAL A 51 -1.41 6.93 9.48
CA VAL A 51 -0.78 8.23 9.24
C VAL A 51 -1.30 8.86 7.94
N LEU A 52 -1.41 8.10 6.86
CA LEU A 52 -1.92 8.59 5.58
C LEU A 52 -3.38 9.01 5.67
N THR A 53 -4.23 8.26 6.35
CA THR A 53 -5.68 8.55 6.47
C THR A 53 -5.98 9.71 7.42
N SER A 54 -5.10 9.97 8.39
CA SER A 54 -5.28 11.11 9.32
C SER A 54 -5.02 12.48 8.67
N HIS A 55 -4.47 12.52 7.44
CA HIS A 55 -4.08 13.76 6.76
C HIS A 55 -4.46 13.73 5.28
N ARG A 56 -5.65 14.27 4.96
CA ARG A 56 -6.27 14.21 3.61
C ARG A 56 -5.37 14.58 2.43
N ASP A 57 -4.46 15.53 2.59
CA ASP A 57 -3.63 16.03 1.48
C ASP A 57 -2.35 15.21 1.26
N ILE A 58 -1.96 14.42 2.25
CA ILE A 58 -0.67 13.75 2.31
C ILE A 58 -0.60 12.54 1.39
N ALA A 59 -1.63 11.75 1.35
CA ALA A 59 -1.63 10.55 0.52
C ALA A 59 -1.66 10.86 -0.97
N ARG A 60 -2.40 11.89 -1.36
CA ARG A 60 -2.44 12.37 -2.75
C ARG A 60 -1.08 12.89 -3.23
N VAL A 61 -0.34 13.57 -2.35
CA VAL A 61 1.03 14.01 -2.63
C VAL A 61 1.99 12.82 -2.65
N SER A 62 1.77 11.81 -1.82
CA SER A 62 2.63 10.63 -1.72
C SER A 62 2.54 9.70 -2.93
N LEU A 63 1.39 9.64 -3.62
CA LEU A 63 1.17 8.80 -4.81
C LEU A 63 2.10 9.11 -5.99
N GLY A 64 2.57 10.33 -6.10
CA GLY A 64 3.46 10.76 -7.19
C GLY A 64 4.86 11.18 -6.72
N ALA A 65 5.13 11.11 -5.42
CA ALA A 65 6.38 11.59 -4.86
C ALA A 65 7.45 10.49 -4.82
N ILE A 66 8.65 10.83 -5.26
CA ILE A 66 9.82 9.98 -5.03
C ILE A 66 10.13 10.00 -3.52
N PRO A 67 10.34 8.85 -2.87
CA PRO A 67 10.58 8.77 -1.42
C PRO A 67 11.99 9.26 -1.06
N VAL A 68 12.20 10.57 -1.03
CA VAL A 68 13.52 11.18 -0.79
C VAL A 68 13.66 11.85 0.59
N GLY A 69 12.58 11.89 1.39
CA GLY A 69 12.61 12.49 2.71
C GLY A 69 13.21 11.59 3.79
N PRO A 70 13.88 12.12 4.82
CA PRO A 70 14.53 11.32 5.84
C PRO A 70 13.58 10.38 6.58
N ASN A 71 12.34 10.80 6.80
CA ASN A 71 11.32 9.98 7.46
C ASN A 71 10.90 8.78 6.61
N VAL A 72 10.70 8.98 5.31
CA VAL A 72 10.38 7.88 4.39
C VAL A 72 11.57 6.95 4.24
N LEU A 73 12.77 7.49 4.07
CA LEU A 73 13.99 6.67 3.97
C LEU A 73 14.22 5.84 5.21
N ARG A 74 13.86 6.31 6.41
CA ARG A 74 13.89 5.53 7.65
C ARG A 74 12.96 4.33 7.59
N VAL A 75 11.74 4.49 7.06
CA VAL A 75 10.78 3.39 6.89
C VAL A 75 11.27 2.39 5.83
N VAL A 76 11.78 2.91 4.70
CA VAL A 76 12.34 2.09 3.62
C VAL A 76 13.53 1.28 4.13
N GLU A 77 14.47 1.89 4.83
CA GLU A 77 15.65 1.20 5.40
C GLU A 77 15.25 0.13 6.40
N TRP A 78 14.27 0.43 7.27
CA TRP A 78 13.73 -0.54 8.19
C TRP A 78 13.10 -1.74 7.46
N MET A 79 12.31 -1.50 6.42
CA MET A 79 11.71 -2.55 5.61
C MET A 79 12.79 -3.41 4.92
N HIS A 80 13.81 -2.78 4.35
CA HIS A 80 14.94 -3.48 3.74
C HIS A 80 15.67 -4.37 4.77
N ALA A 81 15.94 -3.86 5.96
CA ALA A 81 16.58 -4.62 7.03
C ALA A 81 15.74 -5.85 7.45
N LEU A 82 14.43 -5.66 7.64
CA LEU A 82 13.50 -6.72 7.99
C LEU A 82 13.47 -7.84 6.94
N LEU A 83 13.32 -7.46 5.67
CA LEU A 83 13.14 -8.42 4.57
C LEU A 83 14.45 -9.13 4.19
N ARG A 84 15.60 -8.43 4.22
CA ARG A 84 16.89 -9.07 4.04
C ARG A 84 17.21 -10.01 5.19
N GLY A 85 16.95 -9.60 6.43
CA GLY A 85 17.06 -10.46 7.61
C GLY A 85 16.18 -11.71 7.53
N ALA A 86 15.05 -11.62 6.83
CA ALA A 86 14.16 -12.74 6.55
C ALA A 86 14.66 -13.67 5.43
N GLY A 87 15.76 -13.35 4.76
CA GLY A 87 16.36 -14.16 3.69
C GLY A 87 15.69 -14.00 2.33
N LEU A 88 14.99 -12.89 2.08
CA LEU A 88 14.47 -12.59 0.73
C LEU A 88 15.60 -12.14 -0.20
N PRO A 89 15.51 -12.47 -1.51
CA PRO A 89 16.47 -11.99 -2.51
C PRO A 89 16.51 -10.46 -2.58
N ASP A 90 17.70 -9.87 -2.73
CA ASP A 90 17.88 -8.41 -2.77
C ASP A 90 17.00 -7.72 -3.83
N ARG A 91 16.76 -8.36 -4.98
CA ARG A 91 15.85 -7.83 -6.00
C ARG A 91 14.41 -7.71 -5.51
N VAL A 92 13.92 -8.70 -4.77
CA VAL A 92 12.57 -8.69 -4.18
C VAL A 92 12.50 -7.58 -3.14
N VAL A 93 13.50 -7.50 -2.26
CA VAL A 93 13.60 -6.46 -1.24
C VAL A 93 13.55 -5.06 -1.85
N ALA A 94 14.29 -4.82 -2.93
CA ALA A 94 14.31 -3.53 -3.62
C ALA A 94 12.95 -3.14 -4.23
N PHE A 95 12.14 -4.10 -4.69
CA PHE A 95 10.86 -3.82 -5.34
C PHE A 95 9.67 -3.74 -4.37
N VAL A 96 9.83 -4.24 -3.16
CA VAL A 96 8.76 -4.26 -2.16
C VAL A 96 8.28 -2.86 -1.78
N GLY A 97 9.18 -1.87 -1.78
CA GLY A 97 8.83 -0.48 -1.49
C GLY A 97 7.73 0.07 -2.40
N ASP A 98 7.81 -0.24 -3.69
CA ASP A 98 6.81 0.17 -4.68
C ASP A 98 5.44 -0.45 -4.37
N LEU A 99 5.43 -1.74 -4.03
CA LEU A 99 4.20 -2.47 -3.73
C LEU A 99 3.50 -1.93 -2.47
N PHE A 100 4.24 -1.72 -1.39
CA PHE A 100 3.69 -1.16 -0.16
C PHE A 100 3.26 0.29 -0.33
N GLY A 101 4.01 1.08 -1.10
CA GLY A 101 3.67 2.46 -1.42
C GLY A 101 2.35 2.56 -2.19
N LEU A 102 2.19 1.78 -3.26
CA LEU A 102 0.96 1.71 -4.05
C LEU A 102 -0.23 1.24 -3.21
N TYR A 103 -0.03 0.21 -2.38
CA TYR A 103 -1.10 -0.33 -1.56
C TYR A 103 -1.54 0.64 -0.45
N GLY A 104 -0.60 1.31 0.21
CA GLY A 104 -0.90 2.35 1.19
C GLY A 104 -1.67 3.52 0.59
N ALA A 105 -1.29 3.92 -0.61
CA ALA A 105 -1.96 5.00 -1.34
C ALA A 105 -3.37 4.63 -1.80
N TYR A 106 -3.57 3.41 -2.30
CA TYR A 106 -4.90 2.91 -2.67
C TYR A 106 -5.85 2.88 -1.46
N SER A 107 -5.40 2.37 -0.33
CA SER A 107 -6.25 2.31 0.87
C SER A 107 -6.66 3.68 1.39
N PHE A 108 -5.87 4.71 1.07
CA PHE A 108 -6.22 6.08 1.39
C PHE A 108 -7.31 6.63 0.46
N GLU A 109 -7.20 6.44 -0.85
CA GLU A 109 -8.25 6.85 -1.80
C GLU A 109 -9.58 6.18 -1.44
N GLU A 110 -9.56 4.91 -1.02
CA GLU A 110 -10.74 4.22 -0.53
C GLU A 110 -11.32 4.88 0.73
N SER A 111 -10.48 5.42 1.63
CA SER A 111 -10.91 6.12 2.84
C SER A 111 -11.54 7.49 2.57
N LEU A 112 -11.25 8.11 1.42
CA LEU A 112 -11.86 9.38 1.01
C LEU A 112 -13.29 9.23 0.51
N GLY A 113 -13.75 8.00 0.37
CA GLY A 113 -15.04 7.64 -0.18
C GLY A 113 -14.97 7.43 -1.70
N LEU A 114 -15.82 6.53 -2.17
CA LEU A 114 -16.01 6.31 -3.59
C LEU A 114 -16.50 7.60 -4.23
N ALA A 115 -15.80 8.09 -5.23
CA ALA A 115 -16.30 9.21 -6.03
C ALA A 115 -17.63 8.79 -6.67
N SER A 116 -18.66 9.64 -6.50
CA SER A 116 -19.95 9.37 -7.13
C SER A 116 -19.79 9.26 -8.65
N PRO A 117 -20.34 8.22 -9.29
CA PRO A 117 -20.34 8.08 -10.74
C PRO A 117 -20.99 9.25 -11.47
N THR A 118 -21.87 9.98 -10.78
CA THR A 118 -22.58 11.16 -11.33
C THR A 118 -21.83 12.48 -11.09
N GLY A 119 -20.74 12.46 -10.32
CA GLY A 119 -20.01 13.66 -9.93
C GLY A 119 -20.70 14.49 -8.85
N GLU A 120 -21.80 14.01 -8.29
CA GLU A 120 -22.52 14.65 -7.18
C GLU A 120 -21.85 14.27 -5.85
N ASP A 121 -21.92 15.16 -4.86
CA ASP A 121 -21.42 14.89 -3.51
C ASP A 121 -22.47 14.08 -2.73
N LEU A 122 -22.44 12.76 -2.91
CA LEU A 122 -23.38 11.82 -2.31
C LEU A 122 -22.75 11.14 -1.08
N PRO A 123 -23.55 10.82 -0.06
CA PRO A 123 -23.08 9.96 1.03
C PRO A 123 -22.56 8.62 0.52
N PRO A 124 -21.47 8.08 1.09
CA PRO A 124 -20.86 6.82 0.63
C PRO A 124 -21.84 5.65 0.53
N GLU A 125 -22.78 5.55 1.47
CA GLU A 125 -23.81 4.51 1.46
C GLU A 125 -24.76 4.61 0.25
N GLN A 126 -25.04 5.82 -0.23
CA GLN A 126 -25.85 6.01 -1.44
C GLN A 126 -25.07 5.63 -2.69
N VAL A 127 -23.79 5.97 -2.76
CA VAL A 127 -22.91 5.57 -3.85
C VAL A 127 -22.82 4.04 -3.94
N VAL A 128 -22.63 3.37 -2.81
CA VAL A 128 -22.59 1.91 -2.74
C VAL A 128 -23.92 1.29 -3.17
N ALA A 129 -25.04 1.84 -2.72
CA ALA A 129 -26.36 1.35 -3.10
C ALA A 129 -26.62 1.49 -4.63
N MET A 130 -26.25 2.65 -5.21
CA MET A 130 -26.35 2.87 -6.66
C MET A 130 -25.47 1.91 -7.47
N LEU A 131 -24.26 1.68 -7.02
CA LEU A 131 -23.34 0.73 -7.66
C LEU A 131 -23.89 -0.71 -7.59
N ARG A 132 -24.44 -1.10 -6.44
CA ARG A 132 -25.05 -2.42 -6.24
C ARG A 132 -26.24 -2.59 -7.19
N GLU A 133 -27.17 -1.65 -7.24
CA GLU A 133 -28.33 -1.68 -8.16
C GLU A 133 -27.88 -1.77 -9.62
N TYR A 134 -26.90 -0.99 -10.03
CA TYR A 134 -26.33 -1.08 -11.38
C TYR A 134 -25.77 -2.48 -11.67
N TRP A 135 -25.01 -3.07 -10.76
CA TRP A 135 -24.39 -4.38 -10.97
C TRP A 135 -25.43 -5.52 -10.94
N GLU A 136 -26.48 -5.39 -10.13
CA GLU A 136 -27.62 -6.31 -10.12
C GLU A 136 -28.39 -6.28 -11.47
N SER A 137 -28.37 -5.16 -12.18
CA SER A 137 -29.01 -5.00 -13.49
C SER A 137 -28.22 -5.62 -14.64
N LEU A 138 -26.97 -6.05 -14.42
CA LEU A 138 -26.14 -6.63 -15.47
C LEU A 138 -26.71 -7.97 -15.97
N PRO A 139 -26.67 -8.23 -17.31
CA PRO A 139 -27.18 -9.48 -17.86
C PRO A 139 -26.31 -10.68 -17.41
N PRO A 140 -26.89 -11.67 -16.71
CA PRO A 140 -26.15 -12.83 -16.19
C PRO A 140 -25.47 -13.67 -17.27
N SER A 141 -25.99 -13.64 -18.49
CA SER A 141 -25.37 -14.35 -19.63
C SER A 141 -24.04 -13.75 -20.08
N LEU A 142 -23.79 -12.47 -19.80
CA LEU A 142 -22.54 -11.78 -20.14
C LEU A 142 -21.60 -11.67 -18.92
N PHE A 143 -22.15 -11.59 -17.71
CA PHE A 143 -21.41 -11.36 -16.47
C PHE A 143 -21.69 -12.43 -15.39
N PRO A 144 -21.60 -13.73 -15.72
CA PRO A 144 -22.01 -14.80 -14.80
C PRO A 144 -21.19 -14.81 -13.49
N HIS A 145 -19.89 -14.54 -13.56
CA HIS A 145 -19.02 -14.53 -12.39
C HIS A 145 -19.19 -13.29 -11.52
N THR A 146 -19.42 -12.14 -12.13
CA THR A 146 -19.70 -10.89 -11.41
C THR A 146 -20.98 -11.02 -10.60
N ILE A 147 -22.06 -11.54 -11.22
CA ILE A 147 -23.33 -11.76 -10.54
C ILE A 147 -23.19 -12.78 -9.41
N ALA A 148 -22.46 -13.88 -9.64
CA ALA A 148 -22.25 -14.91 -8.60
C ALA A 148 -21.46 -14.40 -7.39
N LEU A 149 -20.65 -13.37 -7.56
CA LEU A 149 -19.81 -12.77 -6.51
C LEU A 149 -20.40 -11.48 -5.92
N LEU A 150 -21.60 -11.09 -6.35
CA LEU A 150 -22.14 -9.76 -6.07
C LEU A 150 -22.20 -9.46 -4.57
N ASP A 151 -22.68 -10.37 -3.74
CA ASP A 151 -22.74 -10.16 -2.31
C ASP A 151 -21.34 -9.95 -1.70
N HIS A 152 -20.38 -10.77 -2.09
CA HIS A 152 -18.98 -10.63 -1.62
C HIS A 152 -18.30 -9.35 -2.09
N LEU A 153 -18.69 -8.83 -3.27
CA LEU A 153 -18.14 -7.56 -3.78
C LEU A 153 -18.55 -6.35 -2.93
N PHE A 154 -19.69 -6.45 -2.25
CA PHE A 154 -20.21 -5.40 -1.38
C PHE A 154 -20.11 -5.72 0.12
N GLU A 155 -19.57 -6.91 0.47
CA GLU A 155 -19.23 -7.24 1.84
C GLU A 155 -17.90 -6.59 2.27
N GLY A 156 -17.77 -6.41 3.57
CA GLY A 156 -16.56 -5.90 4.21
C GLY A 156 -16.39 -4.40 4.07
N GLY A 157 -15.86 -3.80 5.12
CA GLY A 157 -15.49 -2.38 5.13
C GLY A 157 -14.08 -2.14 4.59
N PRO A 158 -13.66 -0.87 4.47
CA PRO A 158 -12.32 -0.49 4.05
C PRO A 158 -11.20 -1.14 4.88
N ASP A 159 -11.43 -1.34 6.17
CA ASP A 159 -10.46 -1.96 7.07
C ASP A 159 -10.25 -3.44 6.76
N GLU A 160 -11.32 -4.18 6.53
CA GLU A 160 -11.27 -5.60 6.20
C GLU A 160 -10.59 -5.84 4.84
N ARG A 161 -10.92 -5.02 3.84
CA ARG A 161 -10.28 -5.06 2.52
C ARG A 161 -8.79 -4.75 2.60
N PHE A 162 -8.43 -3.76 3.42
CA PHE A 162 -7.02 -3.44 3.66
C PHE A 162 -6.29 -4.61 4.32
N GLU A 163 -6.83 -5.20 5.38
CA GLU A 163 -6.20 -6.34 6.05
C GLU A 163 -6.05 -7.55 5.11
N PHE A 164 -7.07 -7.83 4.29
CA PHE A 164 -7.01 -8.88 3.28
C PHE A 164 -5.84 -8.66 2.30
N GLY A 165 -5.73 -7.49 1.71
CA GLY A 165 -4.67 -7.21 0.74
C GLY A 165 -3.28 -7.19 1.38
N LEU A 166 -3.16 -6.66 2.60
CA LEU A 166 -1.93 -6.68 3.36
C LEU A 166 -1.48 -8.13 3.66
N ASP A 167 -2.42 -9.00 4.02
CA ASP A 167 -2.16 -10.42 4.26
C ASP A 167 -1.70 -11.14 2.97
N VAL A 168 -2.35 -10.86 1.84
CA VAL A 168 -1.96 -11.39 0.52
C VAL A 168 -0.52 -10.95 0.16
N ILE A 169 -0.19 -9.68 0.34
CA ILE A 169 1.15 -9.15 0.06
C ILE A 169 2.19 -9.86 0.93
N VAL A 170 1.97 -9.94 2.24
CA VAL A 170 2.94 -10.51 3.19
C VAL A 170 3.13 -12.01 2.95
N ARG A 171 2.06 -12.76 2.67
CA ARG A 171 2.16 -14.19 2.29
C ARG A 171 2.84 -14.38 0.94
N GLY A 172 2.53 -13.54 -0.03
CA GLY A 172 3.19 -13.56 -1.34
C GLY A 172 4.69 -13.35 -1.21
N LEU A 173 5.13 -12.38 -0.40
CA LEU A 173 6.54 -12.17 -0.13
C LEU A 173 7.18 -13.39 0.56
N ALA A 174 6.50 -14.02 1.50
CA ALA A 174 7.02 -15.20 2.18
C ALA A 174 7.29 -16.38 1.21
N SER A 175 6.50 -16.51 0.13
CA SER A 175 6.67 -17.54 -0.89
C SER A 175 7.88 -17.29 -1.82
N LEU A 176 8.44 -16.08 -1.83
CA LEU A 176 9.60 -15.72 -2.66
C LEU A 176 10.94 -16.00 -1.98
N ARG A 177 10.94 -16.60 -0.80
CA ARG A 177 12.18 -17.04 -0.14
C ARG A 177 12.77 -18.23 -0.90
N PRO A 178 14.10 -18.24 -1.11
CA PRO A 178 14.76 -19.41 -1.64
C PRO A 178 14.51 -20.63 -0.76
N GLU A 179 14.27 -21.78 -1.35
CA GLU A 179 14.27 -23.03 -0.60
C GLU A 179 15.64 -23.24 0.04
N PRO A 180 15.70 -23.74 1.30
CA PRO A 180 16.97 -24.12 1.87
C PRO A 180 17.62 -25.17 0.96
N ALA A 181 18.88 -24.91 0.58
CA ALA A 181 19.64 -25.85 -0.24
C ALA A 181 19.60 -27.22 0.44
N THR A 182 18.93 -28.20 -0.19
CA THR A 182 18.98 -29.58 0.25
C THR A 182 20.40 -30.07 0.07
N HIS A 183 21.17 -30.10 1.14
CA HIS A 183 22.46 -30.75 1.16
C HIS A 183 22.18 -32.25 0.94
N SER A 184 22.34 -32.69 -0.32
CA SER A 184 22.51 -34.12 -0.60
C SER A 184 23.83 -34.54 0.01
N ALA A 185 23.75 -35.30 1.10
CA ALA A 185 24.87 -35.98 1.74
C ALA A 185 25.31 -37.17 0.87
#